data_94f83d3dbec6207467ff0dfa1088d4c7
#
_entry.id   94f83d3dbec6207467ff0dfa1088d4c7
#
_cell.length_a   1.000
_cell.length_b   1.000
_cell.length_c   1.000
_cell.angle_alpha   90.00
_cell.angle_beta   90.00
_cell.angle_gamma   90.00
#
_symmetry.space_group_name_H-M   'P 1'
#
loop_
_entity.id
_entity.type
_entity.pdbx_description
1 polymer ?
#
loop_
_entity_poly.entity_id
_entity_poly.type
_entity_poly.pdbx_seq_one_letter_code
_entity_poly.pdbx_strand_id
1 'polypeptide(L)'
;MDKTLVKKVGMYAGIVLLFLALAYGFVPEVLTGKIVNQSDITGYRSMSQEAVSWNKAHPDDPTYWTDSMFGGMPTTSFDPSSDGDWTQPLYNLLMKGKRPANWLFISLLGAFLLMLSLGINRVLAIGGAIAITYCSYNFQIIQVGHNTKMQAIAFLPWALAAVIFTYRSALRPWLGPVLRQAQGPNQSAAAPAESTGGWKSWLPKTLLGAVLFGFALSFQIKANHQQITYYLAIMIVIYALYVFLRI
;
A
#
# COMPACT_ATOMS: atom_id res chain seq x y z
N MET A 1 -12.06 8.08 30.35
CA MET A 1 -11.31 7.99 29.08
C MET A 1 -10.46 9.23 28.95
N ASP A 2 -9.18 9.11 28.67
CA ASP A 2 -8.25 10.24 28.57
C ASP A 2 -8.69 11.19 27.44
N LYS A 3 -8.96 12.46 27.79
CA LYS A 3 -9.39 13.50 26.85
C LYS A 3 -8.40 13.69 25.69
N THR A 4 -7.12 13.45 25.94
CA THR A 4 -6.04 13.53 24.95
C THR A 4 -6.15 12.40 23.93
N LEU A 5 -6.47 11.18 24.37
CA LEU A 5 -6.68 10.02 23.52
C LEU A 5 -7.90 10.23 22.61
N VAL A 6 -9.01 10.73 23.19
CA VAL A 6 -10.25 11.03 22.42
C VAL A 6 -9.98 12.03 21.30
N LYS A 7 -9.26 13.13 21.60
CA LYS A 7 -8.87 14.13 20.60
C LYS A 7 -8.01 13.53 19.48
N LYS A 8 -7.05 12.68 19.83
CA LYS A 8 -6.19 12.03 18.82
C LYS A 8 -6.99 11.07 17.92
N VAL A 9 -7.84 10.23 18.52
CA VAL A 9 -8.71 9.32 17.77
C VAL A 9 -9.65 10.09 16.86
N GLY A 10 -10.32 11.14 17.38
CA GLY A 10 -11.21 11.98 16.57
C GLY A 10 -10.50 12.65 15.39
N MET A 11 -9.28 13.13 15.59
CA MET A 11 -8.49 13.74 14.52
C MET A 11 -8.15 12.72 13.42
N TYR A 12 -7.66 11.51 13.76
CA TYR A 12 -7.36 10.51 12.75
C TYR A 12 -8.61 9.96 12.06
N ALA A 13 -9.72 9.81 12.78
CA ALA A 13 -11.02 9.50 12.20
C ALA A 13 -11.44 10.58 11.19
N GLY A 14 -11.26 11.86 11.51
CA GLY A 14 -11.51 12.97 10.58
C GLY A 14 -10.65 12.89 9.31
N ILE A 15 -9.38 12.51 9.42
CA ILE A 15 -8.49 12.32 8.25
C ILE A 15 -8.96 11.15 7.38
N VAL A 16 -9.37 10.04 7.99
CA VAL A 16 -9.92 8.89 7.26
C VAL A 16 -11.20 9.27 6.53
N LEU A 17 -12.11 10.00 7.18
CA LEU A 17 -13.34 10.51 6.56
C LEU A 17 -13.04 11.49 5.42
N LEU A 18 -12.06 12.38 5.58
CA LEU A 18 -11.61 13.28 4.52
C LEU A 18 -11.11 12.47 3.31
N PHE A 19 -10.30 11.43 3.52
CA PHE A 19 -9.78 10.61 2.44
C PHE A 19 -10.89 9.79 1.74
N LEU A 20 -11.87 9.29 2.50
CA LEU A 20 -13.06 8.68 1.91
C LEU A 20 -13.85 9.69 1.06
N ALA A 21 -14.10 10.88 1.59
CA ALA A 21 -14.80 11.94 0.87
C ALA A 21 -14.05 12.34 -0.42
N LEU A 22 -12.73 12.47 -0.36
CA LEU A 22 -11.91 12.77 -1.54
C LEU A 22 -11.98 11.62 -2.55
N ALA A 23 -11.80 10.36 -2.13
CA ALA A 23 -11.78 9.21 -3.03
C ALA A 23 -13.11 9.03 -3.77
N TYR A 24 -14.24 9.14 -3.08
CA TYR A 24 -15.57 9.00 -3.67
C TYR A 24 -16.05 10.29 -4.34
N GLY A 25 -15.67 11.45 -3.82
CA GLY A 25 -16.00 12.75 -4.42
C GLY A 25 -15.34 12.98 -5.78
N PHE A 26 -14.20 12.33 -6.02
CA PHE A 26 -13.53 12.38 -7.33
C PHE A 26 -14.20 11.51 -8.41
N VAL A 27 -14.85 10.43 -8.02
CA VAL A 27 -15.57 9.51 -8.92
C VAL A 27 -16.97 9.21 -8.40
N PRO A 28 -17.83 10.23 -8.23
CA PRO A 28 -19.11 10.07 -7.57
C PRO A 28 -20.07 9.12 -8.31
N GLU A 29 -19.88 8.92 -9.62
CA GLU A 29 -20.70 8.05 -10.45
C GLU A 29 -20.66 6.58 -9.99
N VAL A 30 -19.58 6.16 -9.31
CA VAL A 30 -19.51 4.78 -8.79
C VAL A 30 -20.54 4.52 -7.70
N LEU A 31 -21.01 5.55 -7.00
CA LEU A 31 -22.06 5.43 -5.99
C LEU A 31 -23.42 5.09 -6.62
N THR A 32 -23.64 5.51 -7.87
CA THR A 32 -24.86 5.20 -8.64
C THR A 32 -24.73 3.86 -9.42
N GLY A 33 -23.66 3.10 -9.17
CA GLY A 33 -23.44 1.79 -9.80
C GLY A 33 -22.79 1.86 -11.18
N LYS A 34 -22.39 3.03 -11.67
CA LYS A 34 -21.63 3.15 -12.91
C LYS A 34 -20.21 2.61 -12.70
N ILE A 35 -19.65 2.07 -13.77
CA ILE A 35 -18.27 1.56 -13.81
C ILE A 35 -17.49 2.34 -14.86
N VAL A 36 -16.17 2.46 -14.64
CA VAL A 36 -15.28 3.07 -15.64
C VAL A 36 -15.20 2.13 -16.83
N ASN A 37 -15.44 2.67 -18.03
CA ASN A 37 -15.24 1.90 -19.28
C ASN A 37 -13.74 1.83 -19.57
N GLN A 38 -13.19 0.61 -19.61
CA GLN A 38 -11.76 0.33 -19.68
C GLN A 38 -11.48 -0.59 -20.88
N SER A 39 -10.72 -0.08 -21.85
CA SER A 39 -10.40 -0.84 -23.09
C SER A 39 -9.66 -2.14 -22.80
N ASP A 40 -8.67 -2.12 -21.90
CA ASP A 40 -7.88 -3.30 -21.57
C ASP A 40 -8.71 -4.39 -20.89
N ILE A 41 -9.70 -4.00 -20.08
CA ILE A 41 -10.59 -4.98 -19.43
C ILE A 41 -11.50 -5.65 -20.47
N THR A 42 -11.93 -4.90 -21.49
CA THR A 42 -12.73 -5.48 -22.58
C THR A 42 -11.88 -6.48 -23.38
N GLY A 43 -10.65 -6.10 -23.76
CA GLY A 43 -9.70 -6.98 -24.44
C GLY A 43 -9.36 -8.22 -23.59
N TYR A 44 -9.06 -8.03 -22.30
CA TYR A 44 -8.79 -9.12 -21.37
C TYR A 44 -9.95 -10.14 -21.30
N ARG A 45 -11.19 -9.66 -21.15
CA ARG A 45 -12.37 -10.54 -21.12
C ARG A 45 -12.52 -11.37 -22.39
N SER A 46 -12.27 -10.76 -23.56
CA SER A 46 -12.33 -11.49 -24.83
C SER A 46 -11.24 -12.56 -24.91
N MET A 47 -10.02 -12.25 -24.51
CA MET A 47 -8.89 -13.17 -24.56
C MET A 47 -8.99 -14.29 -23.52
N SER A 48 -9.54 -14.03 -22.34
CA SER A 48 -9.69 -15.03 -21.26
C SER A 48 -10.93 -15.91 -21.42
N GLN A 49 -11.82 -15.61 -22.38
CA GLN A 49 -13.13 -16.26 -22.52
C GLN A 49 -13.03 -17.78 -22.70
N GLU A 50 -12.04 -18.26 -23.43
CA GLU A 50 -11.80 -19.68 -23.66
C GLU A 50 -11.59 -20.43 -22.33
N ALA A 51 -10.58 -20.03 -21.55
CA ALA A 51 -10.24 -20.65 -20.28
C ALA A 51 -11.40 -20.53 -19.25
N VAL A 52 -12.07 -19.36 -19.20
CA VAL A 52 -13.23 -19.16 -18.32
C VAL A 52 -14.37 -20.07 -18.66
N SER A 53 -14.65 -20.26 -19.98
CA SER A 53 -15.72 -21.14 -20.44
C SER A 53 -15.41 -22.61 -20.16
N TRP A 54 -14.16 -23.02 -20.36
CA TRP A 54 -13.71 -24.37 -20.04
C TRP A 54 -13.87 -24.67 -18.56
N ASN A 55 -13.31 -23.82 -17.69
CA ASN A 55 -13.33 -24.00 -16.23
C ASN A 55 -14.76 -24.02 -15.67
N LYS A 56 -15.66 -23.26 -16.29
CA LYS A 56 -17.09 -23.30 -15.93
C LYS A 56 -17.77 -24.61 -16.31
N ALA A 57 -17.39 -25.20 -17.47
CA ALA A 57 -17.94 -26.46 -17.96
C ALA A 57 -17.31 -27.69 -17.29
N HIS A 58 -16.06 -27.56 -16.80
CA HIS A 58 -15.28 -28.63 -16.22
C HIS A 58 -14.69 -28.21 -14.85
N PRO A 59 -15.54 -28.04 -13.82
CA PRO A 59 -15.11 -27.57 -12.51
C PRO A 59 -14.12 -28.53 -11.82
N ASP A 60 -14.19 -29.82 -12.14
CA ASP A 60 -13.31 -30.87 -11.58
C ASP A 60 -12.00 -31.04 -12.40
N ASP A 61 -11.89 -30.39 -13.56
CA ASP A 61 -10.70 -30.43 -14.44
C ASP A 61 -10.42 -29.04 -15.03
N PRO A 62 -10.02 -28.06 -14.21
CA PRO A 62 -9.77 -26.71 -14.67
C PRO A 62 -8.52 -26.65 -15.54
N THR A 63 -8.58 -25.88 -16.63
CA THR A 63 -7.38 -25.61 -17.43
C THR A 63 -6.52 -24.53 -16.81
N TYR A 64 -5.20 -24.74 -16.83
CA TYR A 64 -4.18 -23.76 -16.48
C TYR A 64 -3.44 -23.24 -17.72
N TRP A 65 -4.00 -23.47 -18.91
CA TRP A 65 -3.46 -23.06 -20.19
C TRP A 65 -4.54 -22.46 -21.06
N THR A 66 -4.20 -21.51 -21.93
CA THR A 66 -5.07 -20.97 -22.99
C THR A 66 -4.30 -20.86 -24.28
N ASP A 67 -4.93 -21.19 -25.40
CA ASP A 67 -4.39 -21.04 -26.74
C ASP A 67 -4.81 -19.73 -27.39
N SER A 68 -5.77 -19.02 -26.82
CA SER A 68 -6.32 -17.77 -27.38
C SER A 68 -5.43 -16.54 -27.22
N MET A 69 -4.30 -16.65 -26.51
CA MET A 69 -3.32 -15.58 -26.29
C MET A 69 -1.91 -16.01 -26.66
N PHE A 70 -1.21 -15.18 -27.44
CA PHE A 70 0.22 -15.31 -27.76
C PHE A 70 0.63 -16.69 -28.35
N GLY A 71 -0.31 -17.43 -28.93
CA GLY A 71 -0.06 -18.80 -29.42
C GLY A 71 0.02 -19.85 -28.31
N GLY A 72 -0.47 -19.53 -27.14
CA GLY A 72 -0.50 -20.38 -25.95
C GLY A 72 0.28 -19.80 -24.77
N MET A 73 -0.37 -19.73 -23.59
CA MET A 73 0.26 -19.28 -22.35
C MET A 73 -0.44 -19.83 -21.10
N PRO A 74 0.29 -19.91 -19.95
CA PRO A 74 -0.32 -20.26 -18.68
C PRO A 74 -1.37 -19.25 -18.24
N THR A 75 -2.48 -19.70 -17.64
CA THR A 75 -3.56 -18.84 -17.12
C THR A 75 -3.22 -18.18 -15.78
N THR A 76 -2.12 -18.53 -15.14
CA THR A 76 -1.70 -18.01 -13.82
C THR A 76 -1.56 -16.50 -13.77
N SER A 77 -1.33 -15.85 -14.92
CA SER A 77 -1.21 -14.38 -14.99
C SER A 77 -2.55 -13.66 -14.82
N PHE A 78 -3.68 -14.31 -15.05
CA PHE A 78 -5.00 -13.70 -15.01
C PHE A 78 -6.02 -14.44 -14.11
N ASP A 79 -5.71 -15.64 -13.69
CA ASP A 79 -6.47 -16.37 -12.66
C ASP A 79 -5.52 -16.95 -11.62
N PRO A 80 -4.96 -16.11 -10.74
CA PRO A 80 -4.12 -16.57 -9.65
C PRO A 80 -5.03 -17.15 -8.54
N SER A 81 -5.56 -18.35 -8.76
CA SER A 81 -6.25 -19.09 -7.69
C SER A 81 -5.21 -19.48 -6.64
N SER A 82 -5.41 -19.03 -5.41
CA SER A 82 -4.61 -19.46 -4.28
C SER A 82 -5.51 -20.01 -3.19
N ASP A 83 -5.67 -21.33 -3.19
CA ASP A 83 -6.30 -22.02 -2.06
C ASP A 83 -5.40 -21.85 -0.82
N GLY A 84 -6.02 -21.55 0.32
CA GLY A 84 -5.30 -21.44 1.59
C GLY A 84 -4.68 -20.06 1.91
N ASP A 85 -5.00 -19.01 1.15
CA ASP A 85 -4.54 -17.65 1.47
C ASP A 85 -5.30 -17.07 2.69
N TRP A 86 -4.75 -17.27 3.87
CA TRP A 86 -5.29 -16.79 5.13
C TRP A 86 -5.34 -15.25 5.25
N THR A 87 -4.62 -14.51 4.40
CA THR A 87 -4.67 -13.04 4.38
C THR A 87 -5.87 -12.49 3.58
N GLN A 88 -6.55 -13.35 2.81
CA GLN A 88 -7.66 -12.97 1.92
C GLN A 88 -8.82 -12.23 2.62
N PRO A 89 -9.27 -12.63 3.83
CA PRO A 89 -10.35 -11.90 4.52
C PRO A 89 -9.96 -10.46 4.85
N LEU A 90 -8.72 -10.23 5.31
CA LEU A 90 -8.22 -8.89 5.60
C LEU A 90 -8.04 -8.06 4.32
N TYR A 91 -7.52 -8.67 3.27
CA TYR A 91 -7.43 -8.03 1.97
C TYR A 91 -8.80 -7.58 1.46
N ASN A 92 -9.80 -8.47 1.50
CA ASN A 92 -11.17 -8.16 1.07
C ASN A 92 -11.79 -7.03 1.91
N LEU A 93 -11.51 -6.98 3.21
CA LEU A 93 -11.97 -5.91 4.08
C LEU A 93 -11.37 -4.56 3.67
N LEU A 94 -10.06 -4.50 3.43
CA LEU A 94 -9.36 -3.27 3.00
C LEU A 94 -9.80 -2.83 1.60
N MET A 95 -10.02 -3.78 0.70
CA MET A 95 -10.43 -3.53 -0.68
C MET A 95 -11.94 -3.39 -0.84
N LYS A 96 -12.68 -3.41 0.28
CA LYS A 96 -14.14 -3.20 0.26
C LYS A 96 -14.46 -1.81 -0.30
N GLY A 97 -15.45 -1.76 -1.20
CA GLY A 97 -15.88 -0.52 -1.83
C GLY A 97 -15.90 -0.61 -3.36
N LYS A 98 -16.28 0.50 -3.99
CA LYS A 98 -16.42 0.57 -5.45
C LYS A 98 -15.10 0.99 -6.10
N ARG A 99 -14.74 0.30 -7.19
CA ARG A 99 -13.58 0.68 -8.02
C ARG A 99 -13.93 1.90 -8.88
N PRO A 100 -13.00 2.85 -9.07
CA PRO A 100 -11.63 2.93 -8.57
C PRO A 100 -11.50 3.66 -7.21
N ALA A 101 -12.60 4.13 -6.59
CA ALA A 101 -12.55 4.90 -5.36
C ALA A 101 -11.83 4.17 -4.21
N ASN A 102 -12.01 2.86 -4.09
CA ASN A 102 -11.31 2.06 -3.08
C ASN A 102 -9.77 2.09 -3.27
N TRP A 103 -9.27 2.05 -4.50
CA TRP A 103 -7.83 2.15 -4.77
C TRP A 103 -7.27 3.53 -4.43
N LEU A 104 -8.01 4.59 -4.76
CA LEU A 104 -7.64 5.95 -4.39
C LEU A 104 -7.60 6.12 -2.88
N PHE A 105 -8.58 5.56 -2.17
CA PHE A 105 -8.63 5.60 -0.71
C PHE A 105 -7.43 4.86 -0.07
N ILE A 106 -7.11 3.64 -0.53
CA ILE A 106 -5.96 2.88 -0.04
C ILE A 106 -4.65 3.61 -0.34
N SER A 107 -4.52 4.21 -1.54
CA SER A 107 -3.36 5.02 -1.90
C SER A 107 -3.20 6.26 -1.00
N LEU A 108 -4.29 7.01 -0.73
CA LEU A 108 -4.27 8.17 0.18
C LEU A 108 -3.80 7.76 1.58
N LEU A 109 -4.35 6.68 2.13
CA LEU A 109 -3.94 6.18 3.45
C LEU A 109 -2.48 5.76 3.46
N GLY A 110 -2.04 4.99 2.46
CA GLY A 110 -0.66 4.52 2.36
C GLY A 110 0.34 5.66 2.23
N ALA A 111 0.07 6.62 1.35
CA ALA A 111 0.91 7.79 1.17
C ALA A 111 0.96 8.66 2.43
N PHE A 112 -0.16 8.83 3.14
CA PHE A 112 -0.21 9.52 4.42
C PHE A 112 0.66 8.83 5.48
N LEU A 113 0.54 7.50 5.63
CA LEU A 113 1.35 6.72 6.55
C LEU A 113 2.85 6.78 6.19
N LEU A 114 3.18 6.76 4.90
CA LEU A 114 4.55 6.94 4.43
C LEU A 114 5.11 8.30 4.86
N MET A 115 4.38 9.39 4.63
CA MET A 115 4.80 10.73 5.06
C MET A 115 4.99 10.82 6.57
N LEU A 116 4.09 10.23 7.35
CA LEU A 116 4.24 10.17 8.82
C LEU A 116 5.46 9.34 9.24
N SER A 117 5.73 8.22 8.57
CA SER A 117 6.90 7.39 8.85
C SER A 117 8.22 8.12 8.57
N LEU A 118 8.22 9.03 7.60
CA LEU A 118 9.33 9.94 7.30
C LEU A 118 9.47 11.09 8.32
N GLY A 119 8.51 11.26 9.23
CA GLY A 119 8.52 12.30 10.25
C GLY A 119 7.92 13.63 9.77
N ILE A 120 7.24 13.64 8.65
CA ILE A 120 6.56 14.83 8.12
C ILE A 120 5.33 15.13 8.99
N ASN A 121 5.07 16.40 9.27
CA ASN A 121 3.91 16.81 10.05
C ASN A 121 2.59 16.45 9.33
N ARG A 122 1.51 16.30 10.10
CA ARG A 122 0.23 15.75 9.60
C ARG A 122 -0.41 16.55 8.48
N VAL A 123 -0.31 17.89 8.54
CA VAL A 123 -0.90 18.77 7.52
C VAL A 123 -0.20 18.61 6.19
N LEU A 124 1.15 18.65 6.20
CA LEU A 124 1.95 18.39 5.01
C LEU A 124 1.79 16.94 4.53
N ALA A 125 1.62 15.98 5.46
CA ALA A 125 1.39 14.58 5.11
C ALA A 125 0.06 14.38 4.37
N ILE A 126 -1.01 15.11 4.73
CA ILE A 126 -2.28 15.10 3.99
C ILE A 126 -2.05 15.65 2.58
N GLY A 127 -1.40 16.81 2.45
CA GLY A 127 -1.08 17.39 1.14
C GLY A 127 -0.23 16.47 0.26
N GLY A 128 0.80 15.84 0.84
CA GLY A 128 1.63 14.86 0.14
C GLY A 128 0.86 13.62 -0.30
N ALA A 129 -0.04 13.12 0.55
CA ALA A 129 -0.91 11.98 0.21
C ALA A 129 -1.84 12.31 -0.98
N ILE A 130 -2.41 13.51 -0.99
CA ILE A 130 -3.24 14.00 -2.09
C ILE A 130 -2.38 14.10 -3.36
N ALA A 131 -1.22 14.74 -3.31
CA ALA A 131 -0.35 14.93 -4.48
C ALA A 131 0.10 13.61 -5.10
N ILE A 132 0.48 12.63 -4.29
CA ILE A 132 0.89 11.29 -4.75
C ILE A 132 -0.29 10.54 -5.37
N THR A 133 -1.43 10.54 -4.70
CA THR A 133 -2.59 9.74 -5.15
C THR A 133 -3.26 10.34 -6.38
N TYR A 134 -3.35 11.67 -6.45
CA TYR A 134 -4.02 12.38 -7.53
C TYR A 134 -3.07 12.84 -8.65
N CYS A 135 -1.88 12.23 -8.74
CA CYS A 135 -1.04 12.44 -9.91
C CYS A 135 -1.72 11.92 -11.19
N SER A 136 -1.51 12.61 -12.31
CA SER A 136 -2.15 12.31 -13.59
C SER A 136 -1.91 10.87 -14.06
N TYR A 137 -0.76 10.30 -13.75
CA TYR A 137 -0.40 8.94 -14.10
C TYR A 137 -1.39 7.90 -13.55
N ASN A 138 -1.80 8.05 -12.29
CA ASN A 138 -2.75 7.10 -11.66
C ASN A 138 -4.11 7.10 -12.38
N PHE A 139 -4.56 8.25 -12.85
CA PHE A 139 -5.82 8.34 -13.60
C PHE A 139 -5.71 7.75 -15.00
N GLN A 140 -4.58 7.96 -15.67
CA GLN A 140 -4.34 7.37 -16.98
C GLN A 140 -4.36 5.84 -16.92
N ILE A 141 -3.68 5.23 -15.94
CA ILE A 141 -3.67 3.77 -15.81
C ILE A 141 -5.03 3.20 -15.37
N ILE A 142 -5.82 3.95 -14.58
CA ILE A 142 -7.20 3.57 -14.25
C ILE A 142 -8.08 3.63 -15.49
N GLN A 143 -7.98 4.69 -16.29
CA GLN A 143 -8.80 4.88 -17.50
C GLN A 143 -8.56 3.80 -18.54
N VAL A 144 -7.30 3.42 -18.75
CA VAL A 144 -6.94 2.37 -19.71
C VAL A 144 -7.35 0.98 -19.23
N GLY A 145 -7.29 0.72 -17.93
CA GLY A 145 -7.68 -0.56 -17.33
C GLY A 145 -6.55 -1.36 -16.70
N HIS A 146 -5.40 -0.72 -16.46
CA HIS A 146 -4.28 -1.34 -15.73
C HIS A 146 -4.59 -1.48 -14.22
N ASN A 147 -5.65 -2.22 -13.91
CA ASN A 147 -6.19 -2.35 -12.57
C ASN A 147 -5.21 -2.99 -11.59
N THR A 148 -4.51 -4.04 -12.01
CA THR A 148 -3.47 -4.73 -11.23
C THR A 148 -2.32 -3.79 -10.88
N LYS A 149 -1.92 -2.96 -11.85
CA LYS A 149 -0.88 -1.95 -11.65
C LYS A 149 -1.29 -0.88 -10.64
N MET A 150 -2.51 -0.32 -10.78
CA MET A 150 -3.04 0.67 -9.83
C MET A 150 -3.13 0.11 -8.41
N GLN A 151 -3.55 -1.14 -8.28
CA GLN A 151 -3.64 -1.84 -6.99
C GLN A 151 -2.26 -2.02 -6.36
N ALA A 152 -1.26 -2.46 -7.13
CA ALA A 152 0.12 -2.58 -6.66
C ALA A 152 0.70 -1.22 -6.22
N ILE A 153 0.43 -0.14 -6.98
CA ILE A 153 0.82 1.23 -6.64
C ILE A 153 0.15 1.69 -5.35
N ALA A 154 -1.12 1.35 -5.13
CA ALA A 154 -1.85 1.75 -3.92
C ALA A 154 -1.25 1.14 -2.64
N PHE A 155 -0.72 -0.09 -2.70
CA PHE A 155 -0.07 -0.75 -1.56
C PHE A 155 1.43 -0.46 -1.41
N LEU A 156 2.10 0.05 -2.44
CA LEU A 156 3.53 0.38 -2.39
C LEU A 156 3.90 1.34 -1.24
N PRO A 157 3.17 2.45 -1.00
CA PRO A 157 3.49 3.35 0.11
C PRO A 157 3.30 2.70 1.48
N TRP A 158 2.38 1.74 1.64
CA TRP A 158 2.19 0.99 2.88
C TRP A 158 3.42 0.15 3.21
N ALA A 159 3.96 -0.56 2.21
CA ALA A 159 5.15 -1.38 2.39
C ALA A 159 6.37 -0.51 2.74
N LEU A 160 6.59 0.60 2.03
CA LEU A 160 7.66 1.55 2.35
C LEU A 160 7.49 2.17 3.74
N ALA A 161 6.28 2.57 4.12
CA ALA A 161 6.00 3.11 5.45
C ALA A 161 6.37 2.10 6.56
N ALA A 162 5.99 0.84 6.37
CA ALA A 162 6.30 -0.22 7.33
C ALA A 162 7.80 -0.49 7.43
N VAL A 163 8.53 -0.51 6.31
CA VAL A 163 10.00 -0.64 6.30
C VAL A 163 10.65 0.51 7.06
N ILE A 164 10.29 1.76 6.73
CA ILE A 164 10.85 2.95 7.39
C ILE A 164 10.54 2.93 8.89
N PHE A 165 9.30 2.60 9.27
CA PHE A 165 8.90 2.48 10.67
C PHE A 165 9.72 1.41 11.40
N THR A 166 9.92 0.24 10.78
CA THR A 166 10.73 -0.86 11.34
C THR A 166 12.17 -0.42 11.59
N TYR A 167 12.82 0.13 10.57
CA TYR A 167 14.20 0.60 10.69
C TYR A 167 14.34 1.71 11.73
N ARG A 168 13.48 2.70 11.72
CA ARG A 168 13.52 3.79 12.71
C ARG A 168 13.28 3.30 14.12
N SER A 169 12.44 2.27 14.31
CA SER A 169 12.19 1.67 15.61
C SER A 169 13.38 0.83 16.10
N ALA A 170 14.00 0.05 15.21
CA ALA A 170 15.15 -0.80 15.51
C ALA A 170 16.42 0.01 15.78
N LEU A 171 16.66 1.07 15.00
CA LEU A 171 17.90 1.83 15.02
C LEU A 171 17.83 3.07 15.94
N ARG A 172 16.66 3.43 16.45
CA ARG A 172 16.51 4.61 17.33
C ARG A 172 17.46 4.61 18.52
N PRO A 173 17.75 3.49 19.21
CA PRO A 173 18.73 3.45 20.28
C PRO A 173 20.15 3.80 19.82
N TRP A 174 20.50 3.46 18.57
CA TRP A 174 21.83 3.63 17.99
C TRP A 174 22.00 4.97 17.27
N LEU A 175 20.95 5.42 16.58
CA LEU A 175 20.94 6.66 15.79
C LEU A 175 20.52 7.89 16.63
N GLY A 176 19.95 7.70 17.80
CA GLY A 176 19.46 8.79 18.66
C GLY A 176 20.50 9.92 18.87
N PRO A 177 21.75 9.60 19.19
CA PRO A 177 22.80 10.60 19.33
C PRO A 177 23.12 11.32 18.02
N VAL A 178 23.23 10.58 16.92
CA VAL A 178 23.57 11.10 15.59
C VAL A 178 22.45 11.98 15.03
N LEU A 179 21.18 11.56 15.20
CA LEU A 179 20.02 12.33 14.75
C LEU A 179 19.84 13.62 15.54
N ARG A 180 20.18 13.64 16.84
CA ARG A 180 20.19 14.88 17.64
C ARG A 180 21.24 15.86 17.18
N GLN A 181 22.41 15.39 16.83
CA GLN A 181 23.50 16.22 16.33
C GLN A 181 23.15 16.86 14.97
N ALA A 182 22.37 16.16 14.13
CA ALA A 182 21.91 16.68 12.83
C ALA A 182 20.76 17.70 12.94
N GLN A 183 20.04 17.76 14.06
CA GLN A 183 18.89 18.67 14.27
C GLN A 183 19.28 20.07 14.78
N GLY A 184 20.53 20.30 15.10
CA GLY A 184 21.03 21.58 15.63
C GLY A 184 20.70 21.84 17.11
N PRO A 185 21.42 22.78 17.76
CA PRO A 185 21.36 22.97 19.23
C PRO A 185 20.00 23.41 19.76
N ASN A 186 19.17 24.09 18.96
CA ASN A 186 17.88 24.62 19.42
C ASN A 186 16.74 23.60 19.45
N GLN A 187 16.88 22.46 18.78
CA GLN A 187 15.86 21.38 18.81
C GLN A 187 16.29 20.21 19.71
N SER A 188 17.55 20.11 20.04
CA SER A 188 18.08 19.03 20.88
C SER A 188 17.65 19.17 22.36
N ALA A 189 17.36 20.37 22.81
CA ALA A 189 16.97 20.67 24.18
C ALA A 189 15.51 20.30 24.51
N ALA A 190 14.64 20.13 23.53
CA ALA A 190 13.21 19.85 23.72
C ALA A 190 12.84 18.36 23.65
N ALA A 191 13.77 17.48 23.31
CA ALA A 191 13.52 16.04 23.29
C ALA A 191 13.91 15.41 24.64
N PRO A 192 12.98 14.75 25.36
CA PRO A 192 13.33 14.02 26.58
C PRO A 192 14.47 13.04 26.27
N ALA A 193 15.47 12.97 27.17
CA ALA A 193 16.47 11.91 27.15
C ALA A 193 15.71 10.58 27.33
N GLU A 194 15.27 9.97 26.21
CA GLU A 194 14.76 8.61 26.26
C GLU A 194 15.91 7.74 26.78
N SER A 195 15.73 7.23 28.00
CA SER A 195 16.58 6.21 28.57
C SER A 195 16.85 5.15 27.50
N THR A 196 18.07 4.70 27.42
CA THR A 196 18.50 3.50 26.68
C THR A 196 17.74 2.30 27.23
N GLY A 197 16.44 2.28 27.02
CA GLY A 197 15.57 1.17 27.37
C GLY A 197 16.06 -0.05 26.60
N GLY A 198 16.40 -1.11 27.33
CA GLY A 198 16.90 -2.35 26.75
C GLY A 198 15.94 -2.87 25.64
N TRP A 199 16.28 -3.99 25.05
CA TRP A 199 15.55 -4.61 23.92
C TRP A 199 14.01 -4.58 24.03
N LYS A 200 13.45 -4.56 25.25
CA LYS A 200 12.01 -4.44 25.53
C LYS A 200 11.37 -3.15 25.03
N SER A 201 12.14 -2.09 24.78
CA SER A 201 11.62 -0.81 24.33
C SER A 201 11.48 -0.71 22.81
N TRP A 202 12.36 -1.34 22.05
CA TRP A 202 12.40 -1.25 20.58
C TRP A 202 11.88 -2.51 19.88
N LEU A 203 12.12 -3.70 20.45
CA LEU A 203 11.77 -4.98 19.83
C LEU A 203 10.29 -5.11 19.47
N PRO A 204 9.31 -4.78 20.36
CA PRO A 204 7.89 -4.89 20.00
C PRO A 204 7.49 -4.02 18.80
N LYS A 205 8.05 -2.81 18.71
CA LYS A 205 7.78 -1.88 17.60
C LYS A 205 8.40 -2.37 16.29
N THR A 206 9.60 -2.94 16.38
CA THR A 206 10.29 -3.53 15.22
C THR A 206 9.53 -4.75 14.70
N LEU A 207 9.09 -5.64 15.59
CA LEU A 207 8.27 -6.79 15.22
C LEU A 207 6.94 -6.36 14.60
N LEU A 208 6.27 -5.39 15.22
CA LEU A 208 5.05 -4.82 14.64
C LEU A 208 5.30 -4.29 13.22
N GLY A 209 6.37 -3.53 13.02
CA GLY A 209 6.72 -3.01 11.69
C GLY A 209 7.02 -4.12 10.68
N ALA A 210 7.71 -5.18 11.09
CA ALA A 210 7.96 -6.34 10.24
C ALA A 210 6.67 -7.06 9.83
N VAL A 211 5.73 -7.24 10.77
CA VAL A 211 4.41 -7.82 10.50
C VAL A 211 3.62 -6.94 9.53
N LEU A 212 3.59 -5.62 9.76
CA LEU A 212 2.91 -4.67 8.87
C LEU A 212 3.53 -4.67 7.47
N PHE A 213 4.85 -4.79 7.36
CA PHE A 213 5.53 -4.95 6.09
C PHE A 213 5.12 -6.24 5.37
N GLY A 214 5.10 -7.37 6.10
CA GLY A 214 4.66 -8.66 5.56
C GLY A 214 3.23 -8.59 4.98
N PHE A 215 2.29 -7.97 5.69
CA PHE A 215 0.93 -7.76 5.19
C PHE A 215 0.90 -6.85 3.96
N ALA A 216 1.57 -5.69 4.02
CA ALA A 216 1.56 -4.73 2.91
C ALA A 216 2.18 -5.33 1.64
N LEU A 217 3.29 -6.08 1.79
CA LEU A 217 3.94 -6.79 0.70
C LEU A 217 3.05 -7.92 0.14
N SER A 218 2.40 -8.70 1.01
CA SER A 218 1.44 -9.73 0.59
C SER A 218 0.32 -9.12 -0.26
N PHE A 219 -0.28 -8.01 0.18
CA PHE A 219 -1.35 -7.34 -0.56
C PHE A 219 -0.87 -6.74 -1.88
N GLN A 220 0.38 -6.26 -1.93
CA GLN A 220 0.97 -5.77 -3.17
C GLN A 220 1.25 -6.90 -4.16
N ILE A 221 1.76 -8.04 -3.70
CA ILE A 221 2.00 -9.22 -4.54
C ILE A 221 0.70 -9.78 -5.10
N LYS A 222 -0.39 -9.79 -4.31
CA LYS A 222 -1.74 -10.17 -4.78
C LYS A 222 -2.24 -9.34 -5.95
N ALA A 223 -1.76 -8.11 -6.13
CA ALA A 223 -2.07 -7.33 -7.32
C ALA A 223 -1.51 -7.95 -8.61
N ASN A 224 -0.66 -8.96 -8.52
CA ASN A 224 -0.05 -9.68 -9.64
C ASN A 224 0.63 -8.74 -10.66
N HIS A 225 1.36 -7.73 -10.17
CA HIS A 225 2.07 -6.77 -11.01
C HIS A 225 3.55 -6.68 -10.60
N GLN A 226 4.34 -7.66 -11.05
CA GLN A 226 5.73 -7.88 -10.64
C GLN A 226 6.64 -6.66 -10.84
N GLN A 227 6.41 -5.87 -11.89
CA GLN A 227 7.18 -4.66 -12.17
C GLN A 227 7.14 -3.65 -11.01
N ILE A 228 5.98 -3.45 -10.40
CA ILE A 228 5.84 -2.52 -9.27
C ILE A 228 6.49 -3.10 -8.01
N THR A 229 6.41 -4.42 -7.81
CA THR A 229 7.11 -5.12 -6.72
C THR A 229 8.63 -5.02 -6.87
N TYR A 230 9.14 -5.12 -8.10
CA TYR A 230 10.55 -4.92 -8.39
C TYR A 230 11.02 -3.49 -8.05
N TYR A 231 10.24 -2.47 -8.42
CA TYR A 231 10.55 -1.09 -8.05
C TYR A 231 10.53 -0.87 -6.54
N LEU A 232 9.58 -1.48 -5.83
CA LEU A 232 9.56 -1.46 -4.36
C LEU A 232 10.85 -2.06 -3.79
N ALA A 233 11.30 -3.21 -4.30
CA ALA A 233 12.53 -3.85 -3.84
C ALA A 233 13.75 -2.95 -4.04
N ILE A 234 13.88 -2.28 -5.19
CA ILE A 234 14.95 -1.30 -5.45
C ILE A 234 14.91 -0.15 -4.42
N MET A 235 13.73 0.41 -4.17
CA MET A 235 13.58 1.50 -3.20
C MET A 235 13.97 1.06 -1.77
N ILE A 236 13.61 -0.15 -1.38
CA ILE A 236 13.99 -0.72 -0.07
C ILE A 236 15.51 -0.90 0.01
N VAL A 237 16.16 -1.41 -1.03
CA VAL A 237 17.62 -1.57 -1.07
C VAL A 237 18.32 -0.22 -0.97
N ILE A 238 17.87 0.78 -1.74
CA ILE A 238 18.44 2.15 -1.67
C ILE A 238 18.29 2.72 -0.26
N TYR A 239 17.10 2.56 0.34
CA TYR A 239 16.87 3.03 1.71
C TYR A 239 17.74 2.29 2.73
N ALA A 240 17.88 0.98 2.62
CA ALA A 240 18.73 0.17 3.50
C ALA A 240 20.21 0.58 3.38
N LEU A 241 20.71 0.79 2.17
CA LEU A 241 22.07 1.30 1.92
C LEU A 241 22.27 2.70 2.52
N TYR A 242 21.30 3.60 2.31
CA TYR A 242 21.34 4.94 2.92
C TYR A 242 21.43 4.87 4.44
N VAL A 243 20.62 4.01 5.08
CA VAL A 243 20.65 3.83 6.53
C VAL A 243 21.97 3.22 6.98
N PHE A 244 22.46 2.18 6.28
CA PHE A 244 23.74 1.53 6.58
C PHE A 244 24.94 2.49 6.51
N LEU A 245 24.97 3.39 5.52
CA LEU A 245 26.03 4.37 5.36
C LEU A 245 25.97 5.51 6.41
N ARG A 246 24.87 5.62 7.14
CA ARG A 246 24.66 6.63 8.19
C ARG A 246 24.95 6.13 9.61
N ILE A 247 25.14 4.83 9.79
CA ILE A 247 25.52 4.19 11.06
C ILE A 247 27.04 4.16 11.17
#